data_fc9884135db87da5113858f944bd30a3
#
_entry.id   fc9884135db87da5113858f944bd30a3
#
_cell.length_a   1.000
_cell.length_b   1.000
_cell.length_c   1.000
_cell.angle_alpha   90.00
_cell.angle_beta   90.00
_cell.angle_gamma   90.00
#
_symmetry.space_group_name_H-M   'P 1'
#
loop_
_entity.id
_entity.type
_entity.pdbx_description
1 polymer ?
#
loop_
_entity_poly.entity_id
_entity_poly.type
_entity_poly.pdbx_seq_one_letter_code
_entity_poly.pdbx_strand_id
1 'polypeptide(L)'
;MELYKIHKEIVNSKVLSYNKKEKALNVLFAYEPWSWRVVGISKNAIQHFKNNRFRYLKGTQRDHYFQNRNVTMGRMIDSLMPFEKWWQWYWENDRTIIVTKKEHSQKSYNFNDDIIKVDP
;
A
#
# COMPACT_ATOMS: atom_id res chain seq x y z
N MET A 1 17.28 11.18 -1.53
CA MET A 1 15.84 11.47 -1.67
C MET A 1 15.35 12.28 -0.47
N GLU A 2 14.55 13.27 -0.76
CA GLU A 2 14.06 14.20 0.25
C GLU A 2 13.12 13.55 1.26
N LEU A 3 12.24 12.67 0.79
CA LEU A 3 11.33 11.94 1.67
C LEU A 3 12.06 11.10 2.72
N TYR A 4 13.18 10.48 2.34
CA TYR A 4 13.99 9.73 3.28
C TYR A 4 14.58 10.61 4.36
N LYS A 5 15.00 11.83 4.02
CA LYS A 5 15.50 12.79 5.00
C LYS A 5 14.43 13.16 6.03
N ILE A 6 13.21 13.41 5.55
CA ILE A 6 12.06 13.69 6.42
C ILE A 6 11.72 12.48 7.28
N HIS A 7 11.76 11.29 6.70
CA HIS A 7 11.55 10.03 7.42
C HIS A 7 12.52 9.88 8.59
N LYS A 8 13.81 10.16 8.37
CA LYS A 8 14.81 10.09 9.44
C LYS A 8 14.49 11.05 10.57
N GLU A 9 14.08 12.27 10.25
CA GLU A 9 13.73 13.27 11.27
C GLU A 9 12.53 12.80 12.09
N ILE A 10 11.51 12.23 11.46
CA ILE A 10 10.33 11.73 12.16
C ILE A 10 10.70 10.55 13.06
N VAL A 11 11.44 9.57 12.55
CA VAL A 11 11.85 8.40 13.33
C VAL A 11 12.71 8.79 14.54
N ASN A 12 13.61 9.74 14.36
CA ASN A 12 14.50 10.20 15.43
C ASN A 12 13.86 11.23 16.37
N SER A 13 12.63 11.67 16.10
CA SER A 13 11.96 12.63 16.97
C SER A 13 11.77 12.08 18.37
N LYS A 14 12.15 12.86 19.36
CA LYS A 14 11.93 12.54 20.79
C LYS A 14 10.61 13.10 21.30
N VAL A 15 9.92 13.88 20.47
CA VAL A 15 8.65 14.54 20.83
C VAL A 15 7.45 13.74 20.35
N LEU A 16 7.55 13.11 19.17
CA LEU A 16 6.47 12.36 18.59
C LEU A 16 6.36 10.95 19.19
N SER A 17 5.13 10.56 19.59
CA SER A 17 4.85 9.19 19.97
C SER A 17 4.92 8.26 18.76
N TYR A 18 5.01 6.95 19.00
CA TYR A 18 4.98 5.94 17.93
C TYR A 18 3.76 6.12 17.01
N ASN A 19 2.57 6.28 17.59
CA ASN A 19 1.35 6.45 16.82
C ASN A 19 1.36 7.70 15.94
N LYS A 20 1.92 8.79 16.44
CA LYS A 20 2.06 10.03 15.66
C LYS A 20 3.07 9.88 14.53
N LYS A 21 4.18 9.19 14.79
CA LYS A 21 5.18 8.88 13.75
C LYS A 21 4.54 8.05 12.63
N GLU A 22 3.80 7.02 12.99
CA GLU A 22 3.11 6.16 12.01
C GLU A 22 2.13 6.95 11.16
N LYS A 23 1.29 7.77 11.80
CA LYS A 23 0.32 8.60 11.07
C LYS A 23 0.99 9.60 10.15
N ALA A 24 2.04 10.27 10.62
CA ALA A 24 2.78 11.24 9.81
C ALA A 24 3.41 10.57 8.59
N LEU A 25 4.04 9.43 8.76
CA LEU A 25 4.65 8.70 7.65
C LEU A 25 3.61 8.20 6.67
N ASN A 26 2.49 7.65 7.15
CA ASN A 26 1.42 7.20 6.27
C ASN A 26 0.89 8.34 5.38
N VAL A 27 0.71 9.53 5.95
CA VAL A 27 0.25 10.70 5.19
C VAL A 27 1.27 11.11 4.16
N LEU A 28 2.54 11.22 4.55
CA LEU A 28 3.61 11.63 3.64
C LEU A 28 3.78 10.66 2.48
N PHE A 29 3.77 9.36 2.76
CA PHE A 29 3.90 8.34 1.70
C PHE A 29 2.69 8.32 0.78
N ALA A 30 1.48 8.60 1.29
CA ALA A 30 0.27 8.57 0.50
C ALA A 30 0.23 9.63 -0.61
N TYR A 31 0.98 10.72 -0.47
CA TYR A 31 1.08 11.75 -1.50
C TYR A 31 2.00 11.37 -2.67
N GLU A 32 2.78 10.32 -2.52
CA GLU A 32 3.71 9.92 -3.57
C GLU A 32 3.01 9.10 -4.65
N PRO A 33 3.33 9.32 -5.94
CA PRO A 33 2.64 8.62 -7.03
C PRO A 33 2.90 7.10 -7.05
N TRP A 34 3.98 6.66 -6.44
CA TRP A 34 4.34 5.24 -6.35
C TRP A 34 3.76 4.54 -5.12
N SER A 35 3.01 5.25 -4.29
CA SER A 35 2.39 4.68 -3.09
C SER A 35 1.21 3.79 -3.47
N TRP A 36 0.97 2.75 -2.67
CA TRP A 36 -0.11 1.79 -2.91
C TRP A 36 0.00 1.12 -4.29
N ARG A 37 1.20 0.72 -4.63
CA ARG A 37 1.52 0.14 -5.93
C ARG A 37 0.58 -1.04 -6.24
N VAL A 38 -0.05 -1.00 -7.42
CA VAL A 38 -0.98 -2.04 -7.85
C VAL A 38 -0.21 -3.12 -8.62
N VAL A 39 -0.28 -4.36 -8.15
CA VAL A 39 0.38 -5.50 -8.80
C VAL A 39 -0.61 -6.56 -9.29
N GLY A 40 -1.91 -6.31 -9.14
CA GLY A 40 -2.92 -7.23 -9.61
C GLY A 40 -4.31 -6.62 -9.55
N ILE A 41 -5.23 -7.27 -10.25
CA ILE A 41 -6.64 -6.89 -10.26
C ILE A 41 -7.48 -8.16 -10.30
N SER A 42 -8.52 -8.24 -9.48
CA SER A 42 -9.41 -9.38 -9.50
C SER A 42 -10.25 -9.43 -10.75
N LYS A 43 -10.63 -10.63 -11.19
CA LYS A 43 -11.52 -10.82 -12.34
C LYS A 43 -12.87 -10.13 -12.10
N ASN A 44 -13.36 -10.17 -10.86
CA ASN A 44 -14.60 -9.48 -10.49
C ASN A 44 -14.47 -7.98 -10.58
N ALA A 45 -13.31 -7.41 -10.18
CA ALA A 45 -13.06 -5.98 -10.32
C ALA A 45 -12.99 -5.58 -11.79
N ILE A 46 -12.37 -6.38 -12.65
CA ILE A 46 -12.36 -6.14 -14.10
C ILE A 46 -13.77 -6.10 -14.64
N GLN A 47 -14.61 -7.06 -14.25
CA GLN A 47 -16.00 -7.10 -14.70
C GLN A 47 -16.77 -5.86 -14.22
N HIS A 48 -16.49 -5.43 -12.99
CA HIS A 48 -17.07 -4.19 -12.46
C HIS A 48 -16.69 -2.98 -13.31
N PHE A 49 -15.42 -2.86 -13.70
CA PHE A 49 -14.98 -1.78 -14.59
C PHE A 49 -15.67 -1.85 -15.95
N LYS A 50 -15.77 -3.03 -16.55
CA LYS A 50 -16.47 -3.21 -17.83
C LYS A 50 -17.92 -2.79 -17.75
N ASN A 51 -18.62 -3.17 -16.68
CA ASN A 51 -20.02 -2.82 -16.45
C ASN A 51 -20.21 -1.30 -16.28
N ASN A 52 -19.20 -0.61 -15.80
CA ASN A 52 -19.21 0.84 -15.58
C ASN A 52 -18.46 1.62 -16.66
N ARG A 53 -18.18 1.00 -17.80
CA ARG A 53 -17.50 1.59 -18.96
C ARG A 53 -16.14 2.21 -18.60
N PHE A 54 -15.46 1.61 -17.61
CA PHE A 54 -14.15 2.05 -17.12
C PHE A 54 -14.12 3.50 -16.60
N ARG A 55 -15.27 4.06 -16.20
CA ARG A 55 -15.37 5.48 -15.81
C ARG A 55 -15.09 5.76 -14.35
N TYR A 56 -15.32 4.80 -13.46
CA TYR A 56 -15.27 5.10 -12.04
C TYR A 56 -14.97 3.85 -11.21
N LEU A 57 -14.15 4.04 -10.17
CA LEU A 57 -13.70 2.97 -9.29
C LEU A 57 -14.64 2.69 -8.10
N LYS A 58 -15.84 3.31 -8.06
CA LYS A 58 -16.78 3.04 -6.98
C LYS A 58 -17.13 1.56 -6.93
N GLY A 59 -17.06 0.96 -5.74
CA GLY A 59 -17.31 -0.46 -5.56
C GLY A 59 -16.05 -1.32 -5.63
N THR A 60 -14.90 -0.71 -5.88
CA THR A 60 -13.59 -1.38 -5.81
C THR A 60 -12.69 -0.67 -4.80
N GLN A 61 -11.66 -1.37 -4.36
CA GLN A 61 -10.64 -0.78 -3.50
C GLN A 61 -9.32 -1.52 -3.64
N ARG A 62 -8.24 -0.89 -3.17
CA ARG A 62 -6.92 -1.49 -3.11
C ARG A 62 -6.78 -2.27 -1.81
N ASP A 63 -6.41 -3.53 -1.91
CA ASP A 63 -6.19 -4.41 -0.76
C ASP A 63 -4.71 -4.72 -0.61
N HIS A 64 -4.17 -4.48 0.58
CA HIS A 64 -2.82 -4.88 0.93
C HIS A 64 -2.77 -6.38 1.22
N TYR A 65 -2.93 -7.18 0.19
CA TYR A 65 -2.99 -8.64 0.29
C TYR A 65 -1.71 -9.24 0.89
N PHE A 66 -0.55 -8.70 0.48
CA PHE A 66 0.75 -9.30 0.83
C PHE A 66 1.17 -8.97 2.26
N GLN A 67 0.98 -7.73 2.68
CA GLN A 67 1.33 -7.29 4.02
C GLN A 67 0.52 -6.06 4.39
N ASN A 68 -0.03 -6.07 5.60
CA ASN A 68 -0.74 -4.92 6.13
C ASN A 68 0.19 -3.69 6.14
N ARG A 69 -0.32 -2.55 5.68
CA ARG A 69 0.47 -1.32 5.60
C ARG A 69 1.05 -0.91 6.96
N ASN A 70 0.32 -1.12 8.04
CA ASN A 70 0.81 -0.79 9.38
C ASN A 70 2.05 -1.60 9.76
N VAL A 71 2.13 -2.85 9.30
CA VAL A 71 3.32 -3.70 9.51
C VAL A 71 4.49 -3.15 8.71
N THR A 72 4.26 -2.78 7.45
CA THR A 72 5.29 -2.18 6.61
C THR A 72 5.84 -0.90 7.23
N MET A 73 4.96 0.01 7.62
CA MET A 73 5.36 1.29 8.21
C MET A 73 6.00 1.11 9.60
N GLY A 74 5.47 0.18 10.40
CA GLY A 74 6.01 -0.09 11.73
C GLY A 74 7.47 -0.53 11.71
N ARG A 75 7.84 -1.39 10.76
CA ARG A 75 9.23 -1.80 10.59
C ARG A 75 10.15 -0.63 10.28
N MET A 76 9.66 0.32 9.48
CA MET A 76 10.42 1.51 9.11
C MET A 76 10.59 2.49 10.27
N ILE A 77 9.68 2.47 11.24
CA ILE A 77 9.75 3.31 12.44
C ILE A 77 10.64 2.68 13.50
N ASP A 78 10.52 1.37 13.69
CA ASP A 78 11.21 0.64 14.76
C ASP A 78 12.73 0.65 14.59
N SER A 79 13.21 0.66 13.36
CA SER A 79 14.64 0.59 13.07
C SER A 79 14.97 1.41 11.84
N LEU A 80 15.77 2.45 12.01
CA LEU A 80 16.22 3.28 10.90
C LEU A 80 17.13 2.46 9.98
N MET A 81 16.72 2.29 8.74
CA MET A 81 17.44 1.55 7.71
C MET A 81 18.23 2.50 6.82
N PRO A 82 19.39 2.06 6.27
CA PRO A 82 20.04 2.81 5.19
C PRO A 82 19.07 3.02 4.02
N PHE A 83 19.26 4.09 3.25
CA PHE A 83 18.34 4.49 2.18
C PHE A 83 17.96 3.35 1.25
N GLU A 84 18.91 2.58 0.77
CA GLU A 84 18.65 1.50 -0.20
C GLU A 84 17.78 0.40 0.41
N LYS A 85 18.05 -0.01 1.65
CA LYS A 85 17.26 -1.01 2.36
C LYS A 85 15.87 -0.48 2.71
N TRP A 86 15.79 0.78 3.11
CA TRP A 86 14.53 1.44 3.42
C TRP A 86 13.61 1.47 2.20
N TRP A 87 14.15 1.87 1.04
CA TRP A 87 13.40 1.90 -0.21
C TRP A 87 12.97 0.51 -0.66
N GLN A 88 13.89 -0.46 -0.62
CA GLN A 88 13.62 -1.85 -1.00
C GLN A 88 12.51 -2.45 -0.13
N TRP A 89 12.57 -2.26 1.17
CA TRP A 89 11.55 -2.73 2.10
C TRP A 89 10.18 -2.18 1.75
N TYR A 90 10.08 -0.86 1.56
CA TYR A 90 8.82 -0.22 1.21
C TYR A 90 8.30 -0.73 -0.14
N TRP A 91 9.14 -0.72 -1.16
CA TRP A 91 8.77 -1.10 -2.52
C TRP A 91 8.27 -2.54 -2.59
N GLU A 92 8.91 -3.47 -1.91
CA GLU A 92 8.53 -4.88 -1.91
C GLU A 92 7.27 -5.18 -1.11
N ASN A 93 6.98 -4.39 -0.08
CA ASN A 93 5.91 -4.71 0.85
C ASN A 93 4.64 -3.88 0.66
N ASP A 94 4.75 -2.66 0.15
CA ASP A 94 3.57 -1.81 -0.08
C ASP A 94 2.96 -2.09 -1.45
N ARG A 95 2.48 -3.31 -1.63
CA ARG A 95 1.85 -3.78 -2.85
C ARG A 95 0.38 -4.01 -2.62
N THR A 96 -0.45 -3.60 -3.56
CA THR A 96 -1.89 -3.73 -3.46
C THR A 96 -2.47 -4.49 -4.64
N ILE A 97 -3.67 -5.00 -4.45
CA ILE A 97 -4.48 -5.63 -5.48
C ILE A 97 -5.80 -4.88 -5.53
N ILE A 98 -6.27 -4.55 -6.73
CA ILE A 98 -7.60 -3.95 -6.89
C ILE A 98 -8.62 -5.07 -6.83
N VAL A 99 -9.54 -5.00 -5.87
CA VAL A 99 -10.61 -5.97 -5.66
C VAL A 99 -11.94 -5.24 -5.51
N THR A 100 -13.05 -5.97 -5.60
CA THR A 100 -14.34 -5.38 -5.24
C THR A 100 -14.41 -5.17 -3.73
N LYS A 101 -15.27 -4.26 -3.29
CA LYS A 101 -15.49 -4.06 -1.86
C LYS A 101 -15.99 -5.32 -1.17
N LYS A 102 -16.82 -6.11 -1.87
CA LYS A 102 -17.31 -7.38 -1.36
C LYS A 102 -16.16 -8.37 -1.16
N GLU A 103 -15.28 -8.51 -2.15
CA GLU A 103 -14.10 -9.38 -2.04
C GLU A 103 -13.22 -8.96 -0.88
N HIS A 104 -12.99 -7.67 -0.72
CA HIS A 104 -12.16 -7.15 0.37
C HIS A 104 -12.78 -7.47 1.74
N SER A 105 -14.06 -7.17 1.94
CA SER A 105 -14.71 -7.36 3.23
C SER A 105 -14.86 -8.82 3.61
N GLN A 106 -15.08 -9.71 2.64
CA GLN A 106 -15.28 -11.15 2.87
C GLN A 106 -14.01 -11.98 2.70
N LYS A 107 -12.93 -11.36 2.18
CA LYS A 107 -11.69 -12.06 1.79
C LYS A 107 -12.00 -13.27 0.89
N SER A 108 -12.92 -13.11 -0.05
CA SER A 108 -13.52 -14.17 -0.86
C SER A 108 -12.83 -14.38 -2.20
N TYR A 109 -11.54 -14.09 -2.30
CA TYR A 109 -10.79 -14.29 -3.54
C TYR A 109 -9.53 -15.12 -3.29
N ASN A 110 -9.09 -15.83 -4.35
CA ASN A 110 -7.85 -16.59 -4.36
C ASN A 110 -6.85 -15.90 -5.26
N PHE A 111 -5.67 -15.59 -4.72
CA PHE A 111 -4.66 -14.83 -5.45
C PHE A 111 -4.26 -15.51 -6.76
N ASN A 112 -4.09 -16.82 -6.77
CA ASN A 112 -3.64 -17.53 -7.96
C ASN A 112 -4.71 -17.67 -9.02
N ASP A 113 -5.98 -17.89 -8.60
CA ASP A 113 -7.08 -18.19 -9.51
C ASP A 113 -7.87 -16.96 -9.94
N ASP A 114 -8.03 -15.99 -9.04
CA ASP A 114 -8.94 -14.86 -9.23
C ASP A 114 -8.27 -13.56 -9.62
N ILE A 115 -6.94 -13.48 -9.48
CA ILE A 115 -6.18 -12.25 -9.69
C ILE A 115 -5.40 -12.30 -10.99
N ILE A 116 -5.59 -11.29 -11.81
CA ILE A 116 -4.75 -11.06 -12.98
C ILE A 116 -3.61 -10.16 -12.54
N LYS A 117 -2.38 -10.66 -12.69
CA LYS A 117 -1.19 -9.94 -12.29
C LYS A 117 -0.89 -8.84 -13.30
N VAL A 118 -0.53 -7.67 -12.78
CA VAL A 118 -0.07 -6.56 -13.61
C VAL A 118 1.33 -6.19 -13.17
N ASP A 119 2.15 -5.77 -14.14
CA ASP A 119 3.51 -5.32 -13.89
C ASP A 119 3.47 -3.81 -13.74
N PRO A 120 3.76 -3.30 -12.54
CA PRO A 120 3.67 -1.87 -12.28
C PRO A 120 4.71 -1.04 -13.01
#